data_5e4bb1d6eb1236a58d8b12da8b31dfb0
#
_entry.id   5e4bb1d6eb1236a58d8b12da8b31dfb0
#
_cell.length_a   1.000
_cell.length_b   1.000
_cell.length_c   1.000
_cell.angle_alpha   90.00
_cell.angle_beta   90.00
_cell.angle_gamma   90.00
#
_symmetry.space_group_name_H-M   'P 1'
#
loop_
_entity.id
_entity.type
_entity.pdbx_description
1 polymer ?
#
loop_
_entity_poly.entity_id
_entity_poly.type
_entity_poly.pdbx_seq_one_letter_code
_entity_poly.pdbx_strand_id
1 'polypeptide(L)'
;MKKLLLIISITLSQQIIAQSYKKIHRKAIVVDTHNDILMQAADKGIVFDQDLTGKTHSDLARWKKGGLDVQIFSVYCDGGLINAYAYANREMDSLDAVVARNPGKIVKVANYDAELMNAVKQHKIAAMFGVEGGHMIEDDLYKLEALYKRGVRYLTLTHNIAPSWATSAADETSPNPVTGKGLNSEGKKGLTKFGIQVVQKMNQLGMMIDVSHLGDQSFWDVIKITTKPIIASHSSVYSLVAHRRNLKDEQIKAIAKNGGVIQINFNPGFIDSSFHKKEEAFLKMHKAESDSLLKSGMDEWYMMTLLYKKYTAEAEPMRPPLSMLIDHIDYIVKLVGVDYVGLGSDFDGINLTPKQLDDVTSYPVITKALVEKGYSKKDINKILGGNLLRVLKANEAK
;
A
#
# COMPACT_ATOMS: atom_id res chain seq x y z
N MET A 1 23.47 -39.51 22.80
CA MET A 1 24.19 -38.25 22.87
C MET A 1 24.11 -37.41 21.59
N LYS A 2 24.39 -37.90 20.35
CA LYS A 2 24.34 -37.09 19.10
C LYS A 2 22.97 -36.48 18.81
N LYS A 3 21.84 -37.20 19.05
CA LYS A 3 20.47 -36.63 18.84
C LYS A 3 20.12 -35.53 19.86
N LEU A 4 20.59 -35.61 21.08
CA LEU A 4 20.34 -34.60 22.12
C LEU A 4 21.13 -33.32 21.86
N LEU A 5 22.40 -33.45 21.40
CA LEU A 5 23.23 -32.31 20.97
C LEU A 5 22.65 -31.59 19.75
N LEU A 6 22.06 -32.32 18.80
CA LEU A 6 21.41 -31.72 17.61
C LEU A 6 20.15 -30.93 18.00
N ILE A 7 19.32 -31.45 18.91
CA ILE A 7 18.12 -30.77 19.40
C ILE A 7 18.49 -29.49 20.18
N ILE A 8 19.52 -29.55 21.04
CA ILE A 8 20.00 -28.38 21.78
C ILE A 8 20.58 -27.32 20.81
N SER A 9 21.29 -27.72 19.78
CA SER A 9 21.84 -26.80 18.76
C SER A 9 20.73 -26.11 17.95
N ILE A 10 19.66 -26.84 17.59
CA ILE A 10 18.51 -26.28 16.84
C ILE A 10 17.71 -25.30 17.72
N THR A 11 17.48 -25.64 18.99
CA THR A 11 16.77 -24.75 19.92
C THR A 11 17.57 -23.49 20.24
N LEU A 12 18.89 -23.58 20.37
CA LEU A 12 19.75 -22.43 20.61
C LEU A 12 19.79 -21.49 19.39
N SER A 13 19.87 -22.04 18.16
CA SER A 13 19.83 -21.26 16.94
C SER A 13 18.49 -20.53 16.76
N GLN A 14 17.38 -21.19 17.03
CA GLN A 14 16.05 -20.57 16.97
C GLN A 14 15.88 -19.46 18.03
N GLN A 15 16.41 -19.62 19.24
CA GLN A 15 16.39 -18.58 20.26
C GLN A 15 17.25 -17.36 19.87
N ILE A 16 18.41 -17.58 19.26
CA ILE A 16 19.30 -16.51 18.76
C ILE A 16 18.61 -15.73 17.64
N ILE A 17 17.97 -16.42 16.70
CA ILE A 17 17.19 -15.79 15.62
C ILE A 17 16.02 -15.00 16.23
N ALA A 18 15.29 -15.59 17.16
CA ALA A 18 14.13 -14.96 17.79
C ALA A 18 14.48 -13.67 18.55
N GLN A 19 15.61 -13.63 19.23
CA GLN A 19 16.11 -12.41 19.89
C GLN A 19 16.66 -11.38 18.89
N SER A 20 17.27 -11.85 17.81
CA SER A 20 17.88 -11.02 16.78
C SER A 20 16.83 -10.21 16.02
N TYR A 21 15.78 -10.84 15.46
CA TYR A 21 14.79 -10.12 14.64
C TYR A 21 14.00 -9.09 15.45
N LYS A 22 13.61 -9.39 16.70
CA LYS A 22 12.91 -8.43 17.59
C LYS A 22 13.76 -7.20 17.86
N LYS A 23 15.08 -7.37 18.07
CA LYS A 23 16.02 -6.26 18.27
C LYS A 23 16.21 -5.43 16.98
N ILE A 24 16.24 -6.10 15.82
CA ILE A 24 16.35 -5.43 14.52
C ILE A 24 15.07 -4.63 14.28
N HIS A 25 13.90 -5.23 14.39
CA HIS A 25 12.60 -4.61 14.19
C HIS A 25 12.43 -3.35 15.05
N ARG A 26 12.68 -3.47 16.36
CA ARG A 26 12.55 -2.34 17.30
C ARG A 26 13.51 -1.17 17.03
N LYS A 27 14.62 -1.40 16.30
CA LYS A 27 15.62 -0.38 15.97
C LYS A 27 15.46 0.17 14.55
N ALA A 28 14.72 -0.51 13.71
CA ALA A 28 14.37 -0.02 12.38
C ALA A 28 13.32 1.08 12.50
N ILE A 29 13.25 1.96 11.50
CA ILE A 29 12.07 2.79 11.27
C ILE A 29 11.17 1.98 10.34
N VAL A 30 10.02 1.55 10.85
CA VAL A 30 9.06 0.74 10.10
C VAL A 30 8.03 1.66 9.46
N VAL A 31 7.92 1.58 8.15
CA VAL A 31 7.03 2.40 7.33
C VAL A 31 6.08 1.50 6.56
N ASP A 32 4.81 1.84 6.58
CA ASP A 32 3.80 1.31 5.68
C ASP A 32 3.22 2.45 4.82
N THR A 33 3.23 2.27 3.51
CA THR A 33 2.88 3.33 2.57
C THR A 33 1.42 3.36 2.18
N HIS A 34 0.62 2.35 2.56
CA HIS A 34 -0.77 2.28 2.14
C HIS A 34 -1.66 1.56 3.15
N ASN A 35 -2.69 2.25 3.63
CA ASN A 35 -3.68 1.72 4.56
C ASN A 35 -5.00 2.50 4.43
N ASP A 36 -6.12 1.80 4.23
CA ASP A 36 -7.42 2.37 3.84
C ASP A 36 -8.40 2.56 4.98
N ILE A 37 -7.93 2.62 6.22
CA ILE A 37 -8.80 2.81 7.38
C ILE A 37 -9.63 4.11 7.30
N LEU A 38 -9.15 5.13 6.56
CA LEU A 38 -9.87 6.41 6.43
C LEU A 38 -11.15 6.26 5.61
N MET A 39 -11.15 5.42 4.56
CA MET A 39 -12.37 5.07 3.83
C MET A 39 -13.41 4.45 4.78
N GLN A 40 -12.99 3.48 5.60
CA GLN A 40 -13.90 2.86 6.57
C GLN A 40 -14.38 3.85 7.64
N ALA A 41 -13.54 4.79 8.04
CA ALA A 41 -13.94 5.87 8.96
C ALA A 41 -14.99 6.79 8.33
N ALA A 42 -14.83 7.16 7.05
CA ALA A 42 -15.78 8.03 6.34
C ALA A 42 -17.10 7.33 6.03
N ASP A 43 -17.08 6.05 5.63
CA ASP A 43 -18.27 5.30 5.22
C ASP A 43 -19.06 4.72 6.39
N LYS A 44 -18.39 4.26 7.44
CA LYS A 44 -19.00 3.54 8.56
C LYS A 44 -18.90 4.25 9.90
N GLY A 45 -18.33 5.45 9.94
CA GLY A 45 -18.09 6.18 11.18
C GLY A 45 -17.15 5.48 12.15
N ILE A 46 -16.23 4.66 11.65
CA ILE A 46 -15.24 3.97 12.48
C ILE A 46 -14.28 4.98 13.08
N VAL A 47 -14.03 4.86 14.38
CA VAL A 47 -13.10 5.71 15.14
C VAL A 47 -11.90 4.87 15.54
N PHE A 48 -10.80 5.00 14.81
CA PHE A 48 -9.65 4.08 14.86
C PHE A 48 -8.64 4.37 15.99
N ASP A 49 -8.96 5.24 16.95
CA ASP A 49 -8.29 5.32 18.24
C ASP A 49 -8.98 4.47 19.33
N GLN A 50 -10.02 3.72 18.97
CA GLN A 50 -10.66 2.66 19.77
C GLN A 50 -10.08 1.29 19.41
N ASP A 51 -10.37 0.28 20.23
CA ASP A 51 -10.06 -1.12 19.92
C ASP A 51 -10.99 -1.62 18.79
N LEU A 52 -10.40 -1.91 17.65
CA LEU A 52 -11.10 -2.43 16.47
C LEU A 52 -10.71 -3.88 16.14
N THR A 53 -10.18 -4.62 17.11
CA THR A 53 -9.82 -6.03 16.94
C THR A 53 -10.97 -6.84 16.35
N GLY A 54 -10.71 -7.57 15.26
CA GLY A 54 -11.70 -8.37 14.53
C GLY A 54 -12.70 -7.57 13.67
N LYS A 55 -12.56 -6.23 13.61
CA LYS A 55 -13.39 -5.36 12.76
C LYS A 55 -12.60 -4.80 11.58
N THR A 56 -11.36 -4.39 11.82
CA THR A 56 -10.42 -3.79 10.87
C THR A 56 -9.06 -4.45 10.99
N HIS A 57 -8.17 -4.25 10.01
CA HIS A 57 -6.77 -4.68 10.12
C HIS A 57 -5.96 -3.74 11.02
N SER A 58 -6.41 -2.52 11.26
CA SER A 58 -5.64 -1.51 11.98
C SER A 58 -6.44 -0.73 13.01
N ASP A 59 -5.77 -0.28 14.04
CA ASP A 59 -6.15 0.76 14.98
C ASP A 59 -4.90 1.33 15.66
N LEU A 60 -5.06 2.44 16.37
CA LEU A 60 -3.95 3.17 16.97
C LEU A 60 -3.10 2.33 17.95
N ALA A 61 -3.71 1.46 18.72
CA ALA A 61 -3.01 0.61 19.69
C ALA A 61 -2.26 -0.53 18.97
N ARG A 62 -2.88 -1.12 17.94
CA ARG A 62 -2.29 -2.22 17.18
C ARG A 62 -1.12 -1.77 16.31
N TRP A 63 -1.14 -0.57 15.68
CA TRP A 63 0.04 0.00 15.01
C TRP A 63 1.23 0.08 15.95
N LYS A 64 1.02 0.60 17.16
CA LYS A 64 2.08 0.66 18.19
C LYS A 64 2.59 -0.72 18.57
N LYS A 65 1.70 -1.68 18.75
CA LYS A 65 2.05 -3.08 19.06
C LYS A 65 2.85 -3.73 17.93
N GLY A 66 2.53 -3.43 16.68
CA GLY A 66 3.26 -3.88 15.49
C GLY A 66 4.62 -3.19 15.29
N GLY A 67 4.94 -2.18 16.10
CA GLY A 67 6.19 -1.44 16.00
C GLY A 67 6.27 -0.52 14.78
N LEU A 68 5.13 -0.09 14.25
CA LEU A 68 5.06 0.85 13.14
C LEU A 68 5.43 2.26 13.63
N ASP A 69 6.30 2.94 12.88
CA ASP A 69 6.75 4.31 13.16
C ASP A 69 6.09 5.32 12.22
N VAL A 70 5.85 4.94 10.96
CA VAL A 70 5.27 5.83 9.95
C VAL A 70 4.15 5.09 9.21
N GLN A 71 2.95 5.65 9.22
CA GLN A 71 1.85 5.23 8.37
C GLN A 71 1.51 6.32 7.37
N ILE A 72 1.51 5.96 6.08
CA ILE A 72 0.86 6.79 5.08
C ILE A 72 -0.56 6.27 4.93
N PHE A 73 -1.52 7.10 5.29
CA PHE A 73 -2.94 6.80 5.22
C PHE A 73 -3.43 7.07 3.81
N SER A 74 -4.03 6.07 3.18
CA SER A 74 -4.72 6.24 1.91
C SER A 74 -5.96 7.12 2.11
N VAL A 75 -6.11 8.08 1.23
CA VAL A 75 -7.31 8.89 1.06
C VAL A 75 -7.91 8.42 -0.25
N TYR A 76 -8.99 7.64 -0.17
CA TYR A 76 -9.55 6.90 -1.30
C TYR A 76 -11.07 7.03 -1.39
N CYS A 77 -11.57 7.20 -2.61
CA CYS A 77 -12.95 6.91 -2.97
C CYS A 77 -13.02 6.33 -4.39
N ASP A 78 -14.17 5.73 -4.73
CA ASP A 78 -14.39 5.25 -6.09
C ASP A 78 -14.33 6.40 -7.11
N GLY A 79 -13.71 6.16 -8.26
CA GLY A 79 -13.57 7.13 -9.34
C GLY A 79 -14.88 7.60 -9.99
N GLY A 80 -16.00 6.95 -9.68
CA GLY A 80 -17.35 7.37 -10.06
C GLY A 80 -18.03 8.34 -9.08
N LEU A 81 -17.40 8.62 -7.92
CA LEU A 81 -18.02 9.46 -6.89
C LEU A 81 -18.06 10.94 -7.31
N ILE A 82 -19.25 11.53 -7.22
CA ILE A 82 -19.42 12.98 -7.40
C ILE A 82 -18.91 13.72 -6.15
N ASN A 83 -18.20 14.85 -6.33
CA ASN A 83 -17.55 15.60 -5.26
C ASN A 83 -16.44 14.82 -4.53
N ALA A 84 -15.63 14.09 -5.28
CA ALA A 84 -14.52 13.30 -4.77
C ALA A 84 -13.51 14.12 -3.92
N TYR A 85 -13.27 15.39 -4.29
CA TYR A 85 -12.44 16.30 -3.49
C TYR A 85 -13.03 16.59 -2.10
N ALA A 86 -14.33 16.78 -2.00
CA ALA A 86 -14.99 16.98 -0.70
C ALA A 86 -14.95 15.71 0.16
N TYR A 87 -15.09 14.54 -0.49
CA TYR A 87 -14.95 13.25 0.19
C TYR A 87 -13.53 13.05 0.74
N ALA A 88 -12.50 13.30 -0.07
CA ALA A 88 -11.09 13.26 0.36
C ALA A 88 -10.84 14.15 1.60
N ASN A 89 -11.43 15.33 1.64
CA ASN A 89 -11.32 16.21 2.81
C ASN A 89 -11.96 15.62 4.07
N ARG A 90 -13.13 14.93 3.96
CA ARG A 90 -13.76 14.25 5.11
C ARG A 90 -12.90 13.11 5.66
N GLU A 91 -12.25 12.34 4.79
CA GLU A 91 -11.33 11.29 5.22
C GLU A 91 -10.14 11.88 5.98
N MET A 92 -9.55 12.95 5.45
CA MET A 92 -8.45 13.66 6.11
C MET A 92 -8.88 14.26 7.45
N ASP A 93 -10.12 14.79 7.56
CA ASP A 93 -10.69 15.30 8.82
C ASP A 93 -10.81 14.19 9.88
N SER A 94 -11.09 12.93 9.47
CA SER A 94 -11.13 11.77 10.38
C SER A 94 -9.79 11.51 11.04
N LEU A 95 -8.69 11.58 10.28
CA LEU A 95 -7.34 11.47 10.84
C LEU A 95 -6.99 12.68 11.72
N ASP A 96 -7.28 13.90 11.25
CA ASP A 96 -7.03 15.13 12.01
C ASP A 96 -7.73 15.08 13.40
N ALA A 97 -8.95 14.55 13.46
CA ALA A 97 -9.67 14.35 14.71
C ALA A 97 -9.00 13.32 15.64
N VAL A 98 -8.51 12.19 15.10
CA VAL A 98 -7.78 11.18 15.89
C VAL A 98 -6.46 11.73 16.42
N VAL A 99 -5.70 12.46 15.59
CA VAL A 99 -4.45 13.11 15.98
C VAL A 99 -4.69 14.12 17.11
N ALA A 100 -5.71 14.95 16.99
CA ALA A 100 -6.07 15.96 18.00
C ALA A 100 -6.38 15.34 19.37
N ARG A 101 -7.07 14.17 19.39
CA ARG A 101 -7.40 13.45 20.65
C ARG A 101 -6.21 12.67 21.22
N ASN A 102 -5.18 12.36 20.42
CA ASN A 102 -4.08 11.46 20.80
C ASN A 102 -2.69 12.08 20.58
N PRO A 103 -2.41 13.35 21.02
CA PRO A 103 -1.16 14.04 20.69
C PRO A 103 0.09 13.38 21.26
N GLY A 104 -0.05 12.48 22.25
CA GLY A 104 1.04 11.69 22.81
C GLY A 104 1.37 10.40 22.04
N LYS A 105 0.53 9.97 21.10
CA LYS A 105 0.65 8.67 20.41
C LYS A 105 0.89 8.80 18.91
N ILE A 106 0.26 9.78 18.26
CA ILE A 106 0.29 9.99 16.82
C ILE A 106 0.41 11.48 16.52
N VAL A 107 1.09 11.82 15.45
CA VAL A 107 1.26 13.22 15.00
C VAL A 107 1.25 13.25 13.48
N LYS A 108 0.52 14.20 12.90
CA LYS A 108 0.57 14.45 11.46
C LYS A 108 1.90 15.10 11.10
N VAL A 109 2.53 14.60 10.06
CA VAL A 109 3.82 15.06 9.56
C VAL A 109 3.76 15.32 8.07
N ALA A 110 4.49 16.33 7.63
CA ALA A 110 4.53 16.74 6.22
C ALA A 110 5.96 16.86 5.67
N ASN A 111 6.98 16.78 6.50
CA ASN A 111 8.38 16.82 6.07
C ASN A 111 9.25 15.80 6.82
N TYR A 112 10.36 15.42 6.17
CA TYR A 112 11.24 14.36 6.67
C TYR A 112 12.03 14.78 7.90
N ASP A 113 12.83 15.86 7.78
CA ASP A 113 13.84 16.17 8.81
C ASP A 113 13.23 16.79 10.08
N ALA A 114 12.32 17.75 9.95
CA ALA A 114 11.81 18.50 11.10
C ALA A 114 10.68 17.77 11.83
N GLU A 115 9.77 17.13 11.12
CA GLU A 115 8.55 16.57 11.72
C GLU A 115 8.62 15.06 11.86
N LEU A 116 8.89 14.31 10.76
CA LEU A 116 8.87 12.85 10.77
C LEU A 116 9.93 12.29 11.71
N MET A 117 11.18 12.71 11.57
CA MET A 117 12.26 12.20 12.41
C MET A 117 12.10 12.61 13.88
N ASN A 118 11.47 13.75 14.15
CA ASN A 118 11.12 14.14 15.52
C ASN A 118 10.01 13.25 16.11
N ALA A 119 8.97 12.91 15.32
CA ALA A 119 7.92 11.98 15.73
C ALA A 119 8.50 10.61 16.09
N VAL A 120 9.36 10.06 15.22
CA VAL A 120 10.04 8.77 15.46
C VAL A 120 10.88 8.81 16.73
N LYS A 121 11.68 9.89 16.97
CA LYS A 121 12.45 10.06 18.21
C LYS A 121 11.57 10.12 19.46
N GLN A 122 10.37 10.66 19.36
CA GLN A 122 9.39 10.71 20.44
C GLN A 122 8.57 9.42 20.57
N HIS A 123 8.85 8.41 19.76
CA HIS A 123 8.09 7.14 19.68
C HIS A 123 6.59 7.34 19.40
N LYS A 124 6.23 8.38 18.66
CA LYS A 124 4.90 8.61 18.13
C LYS A 124 4.80 8.04 16.71
N ILE A 125 3.60 7.65 16.31
CA ILE A 125 3.32 7.31 14.91
C ILE A 125 3.34 8.60 14.10
N ALA A 126 4.21 8.67 13.11
CA ALA A 126 4.20 9.74 12.11
C ALA A 126 3.12 9.43 11.06
N ALA A 127 2.06 10.23 11.02
CA ALA A 127 0.94 10.07 10.10
C ALA A 127 1.11 11.00 8.90
N MET A 128 1.01 10.44 7.69
CA MET A 128 1.04 11.19 6.44
C MET A 128 -0.17 10.82 5.60
N PHE A 129 -0.52 11.65 4.62
CA PHE A 129 -1.55 11.34 3.65
C PHE A 129 -0.95 10.96 2.31
N GLY A 130 -1.54 9.93 1.68
CA GLY A 130 -1.40 9.62 0.28
C GLY A 130 -2.79 9.60 -0.36
N VAL A 131 -2.99 10.33 -1.44
CA VAL A 131 -4.28 10.33 -2.15
C VAL A 131 -4.26 9.26 -3.23
N GLU A 132 -5.23 8.36 -3.21
CA GLU A 132 -5.35 7.28 -4.18
C GLU A 132 -6.43 7.56 -5.22
N GLY A 133 -5.97 8.07 -6.34
CA GLY A 133 -6.79 8.38 -7.51
C GLY A 133 -6.83 9.87 -7.86
N GLY A 134 -6.29 10.17 -9.05
CA GLY A 134 -6.23 11.53 -9.56
C GLY A 134 -7.59 12.19 -9.81
N HIS A 135 -8.69 11.42 -9.82
CA HIS A 135 -10.05 11.96 -9.88
C HIS A 135 -10.39 12.85 -8.67
N MET A 136 -9.69 12.69 -7.53
CA MET A 136 -9.91 13.51 -6.35
C MET A 136 -9.46 14.97 -6.50
N ILE A 137 -8.67 15.31 -7.52
CA ILE A 137 -8.38 16.72 -7.82
C ILE A 137 -9.44 17.35 -8.73
N GLU A 138 -10.42 16.56 -9.25
CA GLU A 138 -11.52 17.04 -10.11
C GLU A 138 -11.01 17.94 -11.25
N ASP A 139 -9.94 17.49 -11.93
CA ASP A 139 -9.24 18.16 -13.03
C ASP A 139 -8.78 19.61 -12.72
N ASP A 140 -8.46 19.90 -11.46
CA ASP A 140 -8.06 21.22 -10.98
C ASP A 140 -6.71 21.19 -10.23
N LEU A 141 -5.69 21.87 -10.79
CA LEU A 141 -4.36 22.00 -10.18
C LEU A 141 -4.36 22.79 -8.86
N TYR A 142 -5.32 23.66 -8.63
CA TYR A 142 -5.47 24.35 -7.32
C TYR A 142 -5.90 23.38 -6.23
N LYS A 143 -6.76 22.39 -6.56
CA LYS A 143 -7.13 21.32 -5.63
C LYS A 143 -5.93 20.42 -5.32
N LEU A 144 -5.09 20.09 -6.30
CA LEU A 144 -3.84 19.37 -6.07
C LEU A 144 -2.93 20.13 -5.08
N GLU A 145 -2.77 21.44 -5.27
CA GLU A 145 -1.97 22.27 -4.37
C GLU A 145 -2.59 22.38 -2.97
N ALA A 146 -3.92 22.46 -2.87
CA ALA A 146 -4.62 22.46 -1.60
C ALA A 146 -4.46 21.15 -0.83
N LEU A 147 -4.52 19.99 -1.51
CA LEU A 147 -4.21 18.68 -0.91
C LEU A 147 -2.78 18.63 -0.38
N TYR A 148 -1.80 19.13 -1.15
CA TYR A 148 -0.41 19.22 -0.69
C TYR A 148 -0.27 20.07 0.58
N LYS A 149 -0.93 21.23 0.62
CA LYS A 149 -0.96 22.12 1.80
C LYS A 149 -1.62 21.46 3.02
N ARG A 150 -2.58 20.54 2.81
CA ARG A 150 -3.19 19.72 3.88
C ARG A 150 -2.28 18.60 4.40
N GLY A 151 -1.15 18.33 3.76
CA GLY A 151 -0.18 17.33 4.19
C GLY A 151 -0.11 16.08 3.32
N VAL A 152 -0.77 16.05 2.15
CA VAL A 152 -0.64 14.96 1.17
C VAL A 152 0.80 14.94 0.62
N ARG A 153 1.42 13.76 0.62
CA ARG A 153 2.81 13.60 0.17
C ARG A 153 2.98 12.67 -1.01
N TYR A 154 1.95 11.93 -1.38
CA TYR A 154 1.87 11.33 -2.71
C TYR A 154 0.46 11.43 -3.30
N LEU A 155 0.37 11.38 -4.63
CA LEU A 155 -0.86 11.15 -5.37
C LEU A 155 -0.66 9.97 -6.30
N THR A 156 -1.49 8.92 -6.15
CA THR A 156 -1.64 7.86 -7.13
C THR A 156 -2.45 8.41 -8.30
N LEU A 157 -1.85 8.44 -9.49
CA LEU A 157 -2.44 9.16 -10.63
C LEU A 157 -3.78 8.58 -11.09
N THR A 158 -3.98 7.27 -10.87
CA THR A 158 -5.24 6.57 -11.18
C THR A 158 -5.56 5.54 -10.09
N HIS A 159 -6.83 5.26 -9.86
CA HIS A 159 -7.28 3.97 -9.34
C HIS A 159 -7.76 3.09 -10.52
N ASN A 160 -8.66 2.13 -10.30
CA ASN A 160 -9.20 1.30 -11.39
C ASN A 160 -10.02 2.12 -12.39
N ILE A 161 -10.83 3.07 -11.91
CA ILE A 161 -11.51 4.08 -12.72
C ILE A 161 -10.60 5.30 -12.79
N ALA A 162 -9.98 5.52 -13.95
CA ALA A 162 -9.04 6.62 -14.12
C ALA A 162 -9.76 7.97 -14.30
N PRO A 163 -9.09 9.09 -13.92
CA PRO A 163 -9.54 10.42 -14.31
C PRO A 163 -9.46 10.61 -15.84
N SER A 164 -10.07 11.67 -16.34
CA SER A 164 -10.13 11.98 -17.78
C SER A 164 -8.75 12.11 -18.47
N TRP A 165 -7.71 12.42 -17.70
CA TRP A 165 -6.38 12.81 -18.18
C TRP A 165 -5.29 11.73 -18.09
N ALA A 166 -5.64 10.52 -17.66
CA ALA A 166 -4.72 9.38 -17.59
C ALA A 166 -5.45 8.08 -17.94
N THR A 167 -4.72 6.97 -18.10
CA THR A 167 -5.28 5.63 -18.20
C THR A 167 -4.74 4.75 -17.09
N SER A 168 -5.63 3.98 -16.45
CA SER A 168 -5.29 3.00 -15.42
C SER A 168 -4.85 1.66 -16.04
N ALA A 169 -4.30 0.77 -15.22
CA ALA A 169 -4.04 -0.60 -15.63
C ALA A 169 -5.33 -1.34 -16.02
N ALA A 170 -6.47 -0.99 -15.39
CA ALA A 170 -7.77 -1.52 -15.76
C ALA A 170 -8.23 -1.00 -17.14
N ASP A 171 -8.02 0.29 -17.42
CA ASP A 171 -8.36 0.89 -18.72
C ASP A 171 -7.52 0.31 -19.86
N GLU A 172 -6.25 0.05 -19.64
CA GLU A 172 -5.34 -0.42 -20.68
C GLU A 172 -5.43 -1.93 -20.94
N THR A 173 -6.03 -2.72 -20.04
CA THR A 173 -6.42 -4.10 -20.29
C THR A 173 -7.79 -4.13 -20.96
N SER A 174 -7.85 -4.61 -22.19
CA SER A 174 -9.08 -4.58 -22.99
C SER A 174 -9.85 -5.89 -22.93
N PRO A 175 -11.20 -5.85 -22.84
CA PRO A 175 -12.01 -4.65 -22.52
C PRO A 175 -11.85 -4.27 -21.05
N ASN A 176 -11.90 -2.97 -20.73
CA ASN A 176 -11.94 -2.55 -19.33
C ASN A 176 -13.27 -3.01 -18.70
N PRO A 177 -13.25 -3.92 -17.71
CA PRO A 177 -14.47 -4.49 -17.16
C PRO A 177 -15.27 -3.51 -16.30
N VAL A 178 -14.62 -2.41 -15.83
CA VAL A 178 -15.22 -1.47 -14.89
C VAL A 178 -15.85 -0.27 -15.59
N THR A 179 -15.15 0.35 -16.54
CA THR A 179 -15.61 1.61 -17.16
C THR A 179 -16.09 1.45 -18.59
N GLY A 180 -15.82 0.31 -19.25
CA GLY A 180 -16.01 0.14 -20.68
C GLY A 180 -15.14 1.06 -21.55
N LYS A 181 -14.29 1.88 -20.91
CA LYS A 181 -13.35 2.82 -21.53
C LYS A 181 -11.98 2.14 -21.60
N GLY A 182 -11.17 2.52 -22.52
CA GLY A 182 -9.78 2.05 -22.64
C GLY A 182 -8.83 3.20 -22.99
N LEU A 183 -9.40 4.41 -23.07
CA LEU A 183 -8.71 5.60 -23.56
C LEU A 183 -9.05 6.80 -22.67
N ASN A 184 -8.11 7.74 -22.58
CA ASN A 184 -8.30 9.03 -21.90
C ASN A 184 -9.19 9.98 -22.73
N SER A 185 -9.41 11.21 -22.26
CA SER A 185 -10.25 12.22 -22.94
C SER A 185 -9.71 12.69 -24.28
N GLU A 186 -8.45 12.45 -24.61
CA GLU A 186 -7.84 12.72 -25.91
C GLU A 186 -7.93 11.52 -26.86
N GLY A 187 -8.66 10.45 -26.50
CA GLY A 187 -8.85 9.25 -27.32
C GLY A 187 -7.62 8.37 -27.47
N LYS A 188 -6.71 8.36 -26.49
CA LYS A 188 -5.48 7.56 -26.49
C LYS A 188 -5.19 6.96 -25.11
N LYS A 189 -4.30 5.95 -25.05
CA LYS A 189 -3.70 5.49 -23.79
C LYS A 189 -2.64 6.49 -23.34
N GLY A 190 -2.39 6.56 -22.01
CA GLY A 190 -1.36 7.41 -21.42
C GLY A 190 -1.89 8.72 -20.85
N LEU A 191 -1.00 9.69 -20.64
CA LEU A 191 -1.33 11.00 -20.11
C LEU A 191 -1.81 11.95 -21.20
N THR A 192 -2.83 12.76 -20.89
CA THR A 192 -3.20 13.94 -21.70
C THR A 192 -2.24 15.10 -21.42
N LYS A 193 -2.41 16.21 -22.12
CA LYS A 193 -1.70 17.47 -21.80
C LYS A 193 -1.92 17.91 -20.36
N PHE A 194 -3.13 17.76 -19.81
CA PHE A 194 -3.41 18.07 -18.43
C PHE A 194 -2.72 17.10 -17.47
N GLY A 195 -2.70 15.79 -17.77
CA GLY A 195 -1.96 14.80 -16.98
C GLY A 195 -0.46 15.11 -16.89
N ILE A 196 0.15 15.60 -17.97
CA ILE A 196 1.53 16.10 -17.98
C ILE A 196 1.69 17.28 -17.02
N GLN A 197 0.75 18.24 -17.01
CA GLN A 197 0.78 19.38 -16.07
C GLN A 197 0.64 18.92 -14.61
N VAL A 198 -0.19 17.92 -14.33
CA VAL A 198 -0.30 17.32 -12.97
C VAL A 198 1.05 16.78 -12.52
N VAL A 199 1.72 15.95 -13.33
CA VAL A 199 3.04 15.39 -13.01
C VAL A 199 4.08 16.49 -12.80
N GLN A 200 4.11 17.52 -13.64
CA GLN A 200 5.02 18.67 -13.48
C GLN A 200 4.73 19.46 -12.21
N LYS A 201 3.45 19.69 -11.88
CA LYS A 201 3.04 20.37 -10.65
C LYS A 201 3.42 19.58 -9.40
N MET A 202 3.27 18.24 -9.41
CA MET A 202 3.70 17.37 -8.32
C MET A 202 5.22 17.47 -8.08
N ASN A 203 6.02 17.43 -9.15
CA ASN A 203 7.48 17.64 -9.06
C ASN A 203 7.85 19.01 -8.45
N GLN A 204 7.14 20.08 -8.84
CA GLN A 204 7.35 21.43 -8.29
C GLN A 204 7.02 21.49 -6.80
N LEU A 205 5.91 20.90 -6.39
CA LEU A 205 5.46 20.85 -4.99
C LEU A 205 6.36 19.97 -4.10
N GLY A 206 7.08 19.00 -4.69
CA GLY A 206 7.77 17.96 -3.93
C GLY A 206 6.81 16.84 -3.45
N MET A 207 5.68 16.67 -4.14
CA MET A 207 4.74 15.56 -3.94
C MET A 207 5.23 14.36 -4.74
N MET A 208 5.40 13.21 -4.10
CA MET A 208 5.79 11.97 -4.78
C MET A 208 4.71 11.53 -5.77
N ILE A 209 5.14 11.13 -6.96
CA ILE A 209 4.26 10.54 -7.97
C ILE A 209 4.16 9.05 -7.67
N ASP A 210 2.94 8.58 -7.43
CA ASP A 210 2.68 7.17 -7.23
C ASP A 210 2.13 6.55 -8.51
N VAL A 211 2.78 5.46 -8.95
CA VAL A 211 2.45 4.72 -10.17
C VAL A 211 1.71 3.41 -9.92
N SER A 212 1.29 3.13 -8.68
CA SER A 212 0.36 2.03 -8.41
C SER A 212 -0.93 2.25 -9.21
N HIS A 213 -1.59 1.19 -9.68
CA HIS A 213 -2.76 1.23 -10.56
C HIS A 213 -2.57 1.82 -11.96
N LEU A 214 -1.42 2.43 -12.26
CA LEU A 214 -1.21 3.15 -13.50
C LEU A 214 -1.11 2.20 -14.70
N GLY A 215 -1.71 2.57 -15.83
CA GLY A 215 -1.58 1.85 -17.08
C GLY A 215 -0.15 1.89 -17.64
N ASP A 216 0.20 0.91 -18.46
CA ASP A 216 1.56 0.80 -19.02
C ASP A 216 1.98 2.07 -19.76
N GLN A 217 1.11 2.62 -20.62
CA GLN A 217 1.44 3.82 -21.37
C GLN A 217 1.57 5.03 -20.46
N SER A 218 0.64 5.19 -19.51
CA SER A 218 0.71 6.28 -18.52
C SER A 218 1.99 6.19 -17.67
N PHE A 219 2.43 4.99 -17.31
CA PHE A 219 3.68 4.76 -16.60
C PHE A 219 4.89 5.28 -17.40
N TRP A 220 4.98 4.92 -18.70
CA TRP A 220 6.10 5.36 -19.53
C TRP A 220 6.06 6.86 -19.82
N ASP A 221 4.88 7.45 -19.88
CA ASP A 221 4.75 8.92 -20.00
C ASP A 221 5.26 9.61 -18.73
N VAL A 222 4.92 9.10 -17.52
CA VAL A 222 5.48 9.61 -16.25
C VAL A 222 7.00 9.51 -16.22
N ILE A 223 7.57 8.34 -16.56
CA ILE A 223 9.04 8.13 -16.56
C ILE A 223 9.77 9.13 -17.48
N LYS A 224 9.16 9.51 -18.60
CA LYS A 224 9.76 10.46 -19.54
C LYS A 224 9.82 11.89 -19.00
N ILE A 225 8.87 12.29 -18.16
CA ILE A 225 8.68 13.69 -17.77
C ILE A 225 9.02 13.99 -16.32
N THR A 226 9.00 12.98 -15.42
CA THR A 226 9.33 13.21 -14.03
C THR A 226 10.79 13.61 -13.82
N THR A 227 11.01 14.56 -12.92
CA THR A 227 12.34 15.04 -12.51
C THR A 227 12.72 14.60 -11.10
N LYS A 228 11.81 13.90 -10.43
CA LYS A 228 11.96 13.42 -9.05
C LYS A 228 11.79 11.90 -8.99
N PRO A 229 12.34 11.23 -7.95
CA PRO A 229 12.08 9.81 -7.73
C PRO A 229 10.59 9.54 -7.51
N ILE A 230 10.08 8.50 -8.19
CA ILE A 230 8.68 8.06 -8.07
C ILE A 230 8.54 6.90 -7.08
N ILE A 231 7.30 6.60 -6.69
CA ILE A 231 6.98 5.42 -5.90
C ILE A 231 5.94 4.54 -6.62
N ALA A 232 5.95 3.25 -6.32
CA ALA A 232 4.77 2.40 -6.42
C ALA A 232 4.37 2.07 -4.99
N SER A 233 3.33 2.73 -4.47
CA SER A 233 2.96 2.70 -3.05
C SER A 233 2.47 1.33 -2.57
N HIS A 234 1.90 0.51 -3.47
CA HIS A 234 1.38 -0.83 -3.18
C HIS A 234 1.25 -1.66 -4.48
N SER A 235 2.38 -2.20 -4.98
CA SER A 235 2.42 -3.04 -6.19
C SER A 235 3.38 -4.21 -5.98
N SER A 236 3.16 -5.31 -6.73
CA SER A 236 3.97 -6.52 -6.63
C SER A 236 4.66 -6.85 -7.98
N VAL A 237 5.11 -8.08 -8.20
CA VAL A 237 5.95 -8.47 -9.34
C VAL A 237 5.17 -9.26 -10.37
N TYR A 238 5.08 -8.77 -11.61
CA TYR A 238 4.35 -9.41 -12.71
C TYR A 238 4.94 -10.76 -13.12
N SER A 239 6.24 -10.88 -13.13
CA SER A 239 6.94 -12.12 -13.50
C SER A 239 6.68 -13.29 -12.52
N LEU A 240 6.25 -13.00 -11.28
CA LEU A 240 5.80 -14.02 -10.32
C LEU A 240 4.30 -14.27 -10.41
N VAL A 241 3.51 -13.21 -10.59
CA VAL A 241 2.06 -13.30 -10.76
C VAL A 241 1.63 -12.32 -11.85
N ALA A 242 1.21 -12.85 -12.99
CA ALA A 242 0.81 -12.08 -14.17
C ALA A 242 -0.55 -11.40 -13.94
N HIS A 243 -0.55 -10.36 -13.09
CA HIS A 243 -1.70 -9.53 -12.78
C HIS A 243 -1.46 -8.09 -13.22
N ARG A 244 -2.49 -7.41 -13.74
CA ARG A 244 -2.38 -6.02 -14.26
C ARG A 244 -1.90 -4.99 -13.23
N ARG A 245 -2.05 -5.28 -11.93
CA ARG A 245 -1.62 -4.42 -10.82
C ARG A 245 -0.14 -4.60 -10.49
N ASN A 246 0.51 -5.63 -11.02
CA ASN A 246 1.90 -5.96 -10.78
C ASN A 246 2.82 -5.32 -11.82
N LEU A 247 4.02 -4.94 -11.39
CA LEU A 247 5.02 -4.28 -12.21
C LEU A 247 5.81 -5.29 -13.04
N LYS A 248 5.99 -5.01 -14.32
CA LYS A 248 6.87 -5.76 -15.22
C LYS A 248 8.34 -5.45 -14.91
N ASP A 249 9.24 -6.34 -15.30
CA ASP A 249 10.68 -6.20 -15.04
C ASP A 249 11.26 -4.88 -15.58
N GLU A 250 10.82 -4.46 -16.75
CA GLU A 250 11.23 -3.18 -17.33
C GLU A 250 10.74 -1.97 -16.55
N GLN A 251 9.55 -2.05 -15.94
CA GLN A 251 9.02 -1.00 -15.07
C GLN A 251 9.78 -0.96 -13.73
N ILE A 252 10.06 -2.13 -13.14
CA ILE A 252 10.89 -2.24 -11.93
C ILE A 252 12.27 -1.61 -12.16
N LYS A 253 12.92 -1.94 -13.29
CA LYS A 253 14.21 -1.36 -13.67
C LYS A 253 14.13 0.14 -13.90
N ALA A 254 13.05 0.64 -14.50
CA ALA A 254 12.83 2.06 -14.72
C ALA A 254 12.64 2.83 -13.41
N ILE A 255 11.87 2.30 -12.45
CA ILE A 255 11.72 2.88 -11.11
C ILE A 255 13.07 2.93 -10.40
N ALA A 256 13.84 1.85 -10.43
CA ALA A 256 15.16 1.80 -9.81
C ALA A 256 16.13 2.81 -10.45
N LYS A 257 16.16 2.91 -11.78
CA LYS A 257 16.98 3.90 -12.53
C LYS A 257 16.59 5.34 -12.21
N ASN A 258 15.30 5.60 -11.96
CA ASN A 258 14.78 6.90 -11.54
C ASN A 258 15.14 7.22 -10.07
N GLY A 259 15.67 6.27 -9.30
CA GLY A 259 15.95 6.42 -7.87
C GLY A 259 14.72 6.23 -6.98
N GLY A 260 13.64 5.72 -7.53
CA GLY A 260 12.37 5.47 -6.84
C GLY A 260 12.38 4.26 -5.89
N VAL A 261 11.18 3.79 -5.51
CA VAL A 261 11.00 2.61 -4.64
C VAL A 261 9.65 1.94 -4.91
N ILE A 262 9.61 0.62 -4.75
CA ILE A 262 8.44 -0.23 -4.93
C ILE A 262 8.06 -0.79 -3.56
N GLN A 263 6.82 -0.58 -3.16
CA GLN A 263 6.28 -1.09 -1.89
C GLN A 263 5.39 -2.30 -2.18
N ILE A 264 5.74 -3.44 -1.61
CA ILE A 264 5.04 -4.71 -1.89
C ILE A 264 3.65 -4.69 -1.27
N ASN A 265 2.65 -4.94 -2.12
CA ASN A 265 1.26 -5.09 -1.73
C ASN A 265 1.02 -6.48 -1.11
N PHE A 266 0.14 -6.57 -0.10
CA PHE A 266 -0.17 -7.83 0.60
C PHE A 266 -1.42 -8.52 0.03
N ASN A 267 -2.08 -7.98 -0.99
CA ASN A 267 -3.24 -8.60 -1.61
C ASN A 267 -2.91 -10.01 -2.13
N PRO A 268 -3.62 -11.06 -1.70
CA PRO A 268 -3.41 -12.43 -2.14
C PRO A 268 -3.42 -12.59 -3.66
N GLY A 269 -4.30 -11.88 -4.36
CA GLY A 269 -4.41 -11.92 -5.83
C GLY A 269 -3.21 -11.37 -6.58
N PHE A 270 -2.32 -10.61 -5.89
CA PHE A 270 -1.12 -10.04 -6.49
C PHE A 270 0.14 -10.81 -6.16
N ILE A 271 0.07 -11.73 -5.17
CA ILE A 271 1.24 -12.50 -4.71
C ILE A 271 1.11 -14.02 -4.89
N ASP A 272 -0.10 -14.53 -5.16
CA ASP A 272 -0.38 -15.95 -5.43
C ASP A 272 -1.13 -16.10 -6.75
N SER A 273 -0.48 -16.67 -7.76
CA SER A 273 -1.08 -16.91 -9.09
C SER A 273 -2.28 -17.87 -9.08
N SER A 274 -2.43 -18.66 -8.01
CA SER A 274 -3.55 -19.57 -7.83
C SER A 274 -4.78 -18.94 -7.14
N PHE A 275 -4.63 -17.73 -6.58
CA PHE A 275 -5.64 -17.10 -5.73
C PHE A 275 -6.98 -16.89 -6.46
N HIS A 276 -6.96 -16.31 -7.65
CA HIS A 276 -8.20 -16.06 -8.40
C HIS A 276 -9.02 -17.33 -8.66
N LYS A 277 -8.35 -18.45 -8.98
CA LYS A 277 -9.04 -19.73 -9.16
C LYS A 277 -9.69 -20.22 -7.87
N LYS A 278 -9.03 -20.01 -6.72
CA LYS A 278 -9.59 -20.35 -5.40
C LYS A 278 -10.79 -19.46 -5.07
N GLU A 279 -10.67 -18.16 -5.34
CA GLU A 279 -11.72 -17.16 -5.12
C GLU A 279 -12.95 -17.43 -5.98
N GLU A 280 -12.77 -17.72 -7.26
CA GLU A 280 -13.86 -18.14 -8.15
C GLU A 280 -14.59 -19.40 -7.63
N ALA A 281 -13.83 -20.39 -7.14
CA ALA A 281 -14.42 -21.60 -6.57
C ALA A 281 -15.20 -21.29 -5.29
N PHE A 282 -14.67 -20.43 -4.41
CA PHE A 282 -15.34 -19.95 -3.21
C PHE A 282 -16.65 -19.20 -3.55
N LEU A 283 -16.61 -18.26 -4.48
CA LEU A 283 -17.80 -17.52 -4.91
C LEU A 283 -18.84 -18.43 -5.55
N LYS A 284 -18.42 -19.45 -6.29
CA LYS A 284 -19.34 -20.46 -6.87
C LYS A 284 -20.06 -21.25 -5.79
N MET A 285 -19.39 -21.63 -4.69
CA MET A 285 -20.00 -22.31 -3.55
C MET A 285 -21.04 -21.42 -2.84
N HIS A 286 -20.77 -20.13 -2.75
CA HIS A 286 -21.61 -19.17 -2.04
C HIS A 286 -22.45 -18.26 -2.96
N LYS A 287 -22.65 -18.68 -4.23
CA LYS A 287 -23.27 -17.86 -5.28
C LYS A 287 -24.64 -17.29 -4.91
N ALA A 288 -25.50 -18.10 -4.31
CA ALA A 288 -26.86 -17.65 -3.95
C ALA A 288 -26.83 -16.52 -2.92
N GLU A 289 -25.90 -16.57 -1.96
CA GLU A 289 -25.75 -15.52 -0.94
C GLU A 289 -25.07 -14.29 -1.51
N SER A 290 -24.00 -14.44 -2.30
CA SER A 290 -23.32 -13.31 -2.94
C SER A 290 -24.27 -12.56 -3.87
N ASP A 291 -25.05 -13.25 -4.71
CA ASP A 291 -26.05 -12.64 -5.57
C ASP A 291 -27.13 -11.89 -4.77
N SER A 292 -27.55 -12.44 -3.61
CA SER A 292 -28.53 -11.78 -2.73
C SER A 292 -28.00 -10.49 -2.12
N LEU A 293 -26.74 -10.50 -1.65
CA LEU A 293 -26.08 -9.34 -1.06
C LEU A 293 -25.88 -8.22 -2.09
N LEU A 294 -25.39 -8.57 -3.29
CA LEU A 294 -25.23 -7.60 -4.39
C LEU A 294 -26.58 -7.01 -4.82
N LYS A 295 -27.65 -7.82 -4.93
CA LYS A 295 -29.01 -7.35 -5.24
C LYS A 295 -29.58 -6.42 -4.16
N SER A 296 -29.15 -6.54 -2.91
CA SER A 296 -29.53 -5.60 -1.83
C SER A 296 -28.82 -4.25 -1.92
N GLY A 297 -27.95 -4.05 -2.90
CA GLY A 297 -27.16 -2.83 -3.09
C GLY A 297 -25.84 -2.83 -2.31
N MET A 298 -25.43 -3.96 -1.74
CA MET A 298 -24.13 -4.05 -1.07
C MET A 298 -23.02 -3.97 -2.11
N ASP A 299 -21.99 -3.18 -1.83
CA ASP A 299 -20.77 -3.12 -2.62
C ASP A 299 -20.02 -4.47 -2.61
N GLU A 300 -19.33 -4.80 -3.72
CA GLU A 300 -18.63 -6.08 -3.89
C GLU A 300 -17.53 -6.29 -2.83
N TRP A 301 -16.78 -5.24 -2.48
CA TRP A 301 -15.74 -5.32 -1.47
C TRP A 301 -16.31 -5.69 -0.09
N TYR A 302 -17.42 -5.06 0.30
CA TYR A 302 -18.11 -5.36 1.56
C TYR A 302 -18.76 -6.74 1.55
N MET A 303 -19.33 -7.15 0.42
CA MET A 303 -19.88 -8.50 0.24
C MET A 303 -18.79 -9.56 0.43
N MET A 304 -17.63 -9.41 -0.21
CA MET A 304 -16.50 -10.32 -0.05
C MET A 304 -16.00 -10.37 1.40
N THR A 305 -15.85 -9.22 2.05
CA THR A 305 -15.47 -9.12 3.47
C THR A 305 -16.43 -9.92 4.36
N LEU A 306 -17.73 -9.79 4.12
CA LEU A 306 -18.76 -10.50 4.88
C LEU A 306 -18.70 -12.01 4.66
N LEU A 307 -18.55 -12.46 3.42
CA LEU A 307 -18.47 -13.89 3.07
C LEU A 307 -17.21 -14.53 3.68
N TYR A 308 -16.05 -13.91 3.54
CA TYR A 308 -14.80 -14.45 4.13
C TYR A 308 -14.87 -14.53 5.66
N LYS A 309 -15.51 -13.56 6.30
CA LYS A 309 -15.71 -13.58 7.76
C LYS A 309 -16.69 -14.69 8.17
N LYS A 310 -17.77 -14.87 7.43
CA LYS A 310 -18.80 -15.90 7.70
C LYS A 310 -18.26 -17.31 7.46
N TYR A 311 -17.50 -17.50 6.38
CA TYR A 311 -16.98 -18.77 5.93
C TYR A 311 -15.46 -18.89 6.13
N THR A 312 -14.97 -18.49 7.31
CA THR A 312 -13.53 -18.41 7.63
C THR A 312 -12.81 -19.75 7.39
N ALA A 313 -13.44 -20.89 7.71
CA ALA A 313 -12.82 -22.21 7.50
C ALA A 313 -12.53 -22.52 6.02
N GLU A 314 -13.33 -21.97 5.10
CA GLU A 314 -13.18 -22.14 3.66
C GLU A 314 -12.26 -21.05 3.06
N ALA A 315 -12.25 -19.85 3.64
CA ALA A 315 -11.39 -18.75 3.23
C ALA A 315 -9.93 -18.93 3.67
N GLU A 316 -9.68 -19.51 4.85
CA GLU A 316 -8.33 -19.69 5.41
C GLU A 316 -7.36 -20.47 4.48
N PRO A 317 -7.74 -21.56 3.80
CA PRO A 317 -6.90 -22.24 2.83
C PRO A 317 -6.53 -21.40 1.60
N MET A 318 -7.30 -20.35 1.28
CA MET A 318 -7.04 -19.46 0.14
C MET A 318 -5.89 -18.50 0.42
N ARG A 319 -5.64 -18.18 1.67
CA ARG A 319 -4.58 -17.25 2.08
C ARG A 319 -3.20 -17.79 1.69
N PRO A 320 -2.40 -17.04 0.92
CA PRO A 320 -1.05 -17.46 0.55
C PRO A 320 -0.14 -17.50 1.78
N PRO A 321 0.87 -18.37 1.80
CA PRO A 321 1.88 -18.35 2.86
C PRO A 321 2.72 -17.06 2.78
N LEU A 322 3.21 -16.58 3.93
CA LEU A 322 4.08 -15.41 4.03
C LEU A 322 5.29 -15.49 3.08
N SER A 323 5.81 -16.70 2.82
CA SER A 323 6.96 -16.90 1.93
C SER A 323 6.74 -16.34 0.53
N MET A 324 5.49 -16.35 0.01
CA MET A 324 5.20 -15.77 -1.30
C MET A 324 5.38 -14.24 -1.29
N LEU A 325 4.98 -13.56 -0.23
CA LEU A 325 5.27 -12.12 -0.09
C LEU A 325 6.79 -11.86 -0.08
N ILE A 326 7.53 -12.66 0.67
CA ILE A 326 8.99 -12.54 0.74
C ILE A 326 9.65 -12.84 -0.60
N ASP A 327 9.10 -13.75 -1.41
CA ASP A 327 9.63 -14.06 -2.75
C ASP A 327 9.47 -12.85 -3.70
N HIS A 328 8.42 -12.02 -3.57
CA HIS A 328 8.29 -10.77 -4.31
C HIS A 328 9.36 -9.75 -3.90
N ILE A 329 9.67 -9.63 -2.60
CA ILE A 329 10.79 -8.80 -2.11
C ILE A 329 12.11 -9.31 -2.68
N ASP A 330 12.38 -10.61 -2.56
CA ASP A 330 13.59 -11.27 -3.07
C ASP A 330 13.78 -11.04 -4.58
N TYR A 331 12.68 -11.10 -5.35
CA TYR A 331 12.72 -10.91 -6.79
C TYR A 331 13.22 -9.50 -7.15
N ILE A 332 12.64 -8.47 -6.52
CA ILE A 332 13.07 -7.08 -6.75
C ILE A 332 14.52 -6.89 -6.32
N VAL A 333 14.90 -7.43 -5.15
CA VAL A 333 16.29 -7.34 -4.67
C VAL A 333 17.28 -7.98 -5.65
N LYS A 334 16.94 -9.14 -6.22
CA LYS A 334 17.78 -9.81 -7.21
C LYS A 334 17.84 -9.06 -8.54
N LEU A 335 16.73 -8.42 -8.94
CA LEU A 335 16.63 -7.74 -10.24
C LEU A 335 17.35 -6.39 -10.25
N VAL A 336 17.20 -5.59 -9.18
CA VAL A 336 17.64 -4.18 -9.14
C VAL A 336 18.38 -3.79 -7.87
N GLY A 337 18.42 -4.64 -6.85
CA GLY A 337 19.08 -4.37 -5.57
C GLY A 337 18.12 -3.99 -4.45
N VAL A 338 18.62 -4.07 -3.22
CA VAL A 338 17.86 -3.92 -1.98
C VAL A 338 17.36 -2.47 -1.73
N ASP A 339 17.91 -1.49 -2.43
CA ASP A 339 17.59 -0.08 -2.24
C ASP A 339 16.22 0.34 -2.83
N TYR A 340 15.51 -0.57 -3.51
CA TYR A 340 14.35 -0.25 -4.33
C TYR A 340 13.07 -0.98 -3.92
N VAL A 341 13.03 -1.61 -2.75
CA VAL A 341 11.85 -2.34 -2.26
C VAL A 341 11.50 -1.97 -0.82
N GLY A 342 10.21 -1.99 -0.48
CA GLY A 342 9.67 -1.76 0.85
C GLY A 342 8.28 -2.37 1.03
N LEU A 343 7.48 -1.83 1.96
CA LEU A 343 6.17 -2.37 2.36
C LEU A 343 5.05 -1.36 2.11
N GLY A 344 3.99 -1.81 1.43
CA GLY A 344 2.76 -1.07 1.21
C GLY A 344 1.60 -2.05 1.37
N SER A 345 1.13 -2.23 2.60
CA SER A 345 0.35 -3.40 2.99
C SER A 345 -1.01 -3.50 2.32
N ASP A 346 -1.63 -2.36 2.03
CA ASP A 346 -3.01 -2.29 1.58
C ASP A 346 -4.00 -2.81 2.65
N PHE A 347 -3.59 -2.80 3.93
CA PHE A 347 -4.46 -3.15 5.04
C PHE A 347 -5.68 -2.22 5.07
N ASP A 348 -6.81 -2.78 5.44
CA ASP A 348 -8.14 -2.15 5.42
C ASP A 348 -8.70 -1.86 4.01
N GLY A 349 -7.91 -2.02 2.93
CA GLY A 349 -8.32 -2.01 1.52
C GLY A 349 -8.44 -3.40 0.90
N ILE A 350 -7.88 -4.44 1.54
CA ILE A 350 -7.95 -5.84 1.09
C ILE A 350 -8.81 -6.70 2.01
N ASN A 351 -9.46 -7.71 1.45
CA ASN A 351 -10.41 -8.57 2.19
C ASN A 351 -9.77 -9.78 2.86
N LEU A 352 -8.67 -10.27 2.28
CA LEU A 352 -7.84 -11.35 2.83
C LEU A 352 -6.37 -10.90 2.82
N THR A 353 -5.62 -11.45 3.74
CA THR A 353 -4.18 -11.16 3.92
C THR A 353 -3.37 -12.45 3.82
N PRO A 354 -2.06 -12.42 3.56
CA PRO A 354 -1.20 -13.59 3.68
C PRO A 354 -1.26 -14.18 5.07
N LYS A 355 -1.06 -15.49 5.19
CA LYS A 355 -0.97 -16.17 6.49
C LYS A 355 0.10 -15.51 7.35
N GLN A 356 -0.17 -15.38 8.64
CA GLN A 356 0.66 -14.71 9.65
C GLN A 356 0.70 -13.17 9.52
N LEU A 357 0.03 -12.57 8.54
CA LEU A 357 -0.11 -11.12 8.40
C LEU A 357 -1.58 -10.72 8.62
N ASP A 358 -2.14 -11.08 9.78
CA ASP A 358 -3.56 -10.93 10.05
C ASP A 358 -3.98 -9.47 10.26
N ASP A 359 -3.05 -8.63 10.72
CA ASP A 359 -3.26 -7.22 10.97
C ASP A 359 -1.93 -6.46 11.15
N VAL A 360 -1.99 -5.18 11.40
CA VAL A 360 -0.82 -4.31 11.58
C VAL A 360 0.11 -4.72 12.75
N THR A 361 -0.30 -5.62 13.64
CA THR A 361 0.61 -6.17 14.68
C THR A 361 1.63 -7.14 14.11
N SER A 362 1.48 -7.54 12.86
CA SER A 362 2.24 -8.63 12.23
C SER A 362 3.55 -8.18 11.55
N TYR A 363 3.86 -6.89 11.47
CA TYR A 363 5.13 -6.42 10.84
C TYR A 363 6.41 -7.10 11.38
N PRO A 364 6.53 -7.43 12.70
CA PRO A 364 7.68 -8.17 13.20
C PRO A 364 7.89 -9.55 12.55
N VAL A 365 6.83 -10.17 12.03
CA VAL A 365 6.89 -11.47 11.34
C VAL A 365 7.62 -11.34 10.00
N ILE A 366 7.42 -10.23 9.28
CA ILE A 366 8.16 -9.91 8.05
C ILE A 366 9.66 -9.76 8.36
N THR A 367 10.00 -9.03 9.42
CA THR A 367 11.39 -8.88 9.87
C THR A 367 12.03 -10.24 10.19
N LYS A 368 11.28 -11.13 10.86
CA LYS A 368 11.73 -12.49 11.15
C LYS A 368 12.02 -13.26 9.86
N ALA A 369 11.10 -13.23 8.90
CA ALA A 369 11.24 -13.93 7.63
C ALA A 369 12.45 -13.41 6.81
N LEU A 370 12.71 -12.10 6.82
CA LEU A 370 13.89 -11.51 6.18
C LEU A 370 15.20 -11.94 6.86
N VAL A 371 15.23 -12.03 8.20
CA VAL A 371 16.38 -12.59 8.94
C VAL A 371 16.62 -14.06 8.56
N GLU A 372 15.56 -14.86 8.50
CA GLU A 372 15.60 -16.28 8.12
C GLU A 372 16.08 -16.49 6.66
N LYS A 373 15.76 -15.55 5.78
CA LYS A 373 16.27 -15.49 4.38
C LYS A 373 17.73 -15.05 4.28
N GLY A 374 18.35 -14.61 5.39
CA GLY A 374 19.78 -14.22 5.43
C GLY A 374 20.05 -12.76 5.08
N TYR A 375 19.03 -11.90 5.04
CA TYR A 375 19.24 -10.46 4.84
C TYR A 375 20.05 -9.85 5.99
N SER A 376 20.99 -8.97 5.65
CA SER A 376 21.75 -8.23 6.66
C SER A 376 20.83 -7.26 7.42
N LYS A 377 21.19 -6.91 8.66
CA LYS A 377 20.47 -5.89 9.43
C LYS A 377 20.33 -4.57 8.65
N LYS A 378 21.36 -4.18 7.88
CA LYS A 378 21.36 -2.97 7.06
C LYS A 378 20.30 -3.07 5.96
N ASP A 379 20.20 -4.21 5.29
CA ASP A 379 19.24 -4.43 4.21
C ASP A 379 17.82 -4.50 4.73
N ILE A 380 17.61 -5.16 5.89
CA ILE A 380 16.31 -5.19 6.57
C ILE A 380 15.85 -3.78 6.92
N ASN A 381 16.71 -2.92 7.47
CA ASN A 381 16.36 -1.54 7.78
C ASN A 381 15.98 -0.73 6.52
N LYS A 382 16.61 -1.01 5.38
CA LYS A 382 16.24 -0.40 4.09
C LYS A 382 14.84 -0.82 3.67
N ILE A 383 14.56 -2.13 3.68
CA ILE A 383 13.26 -2.70 3.28
C ILE A 383 12.13 -2.22 4.20
N LEU A 384 12.36 -2.18 5.51
CA LEU A 384 11.33 -1.82 6.48
C LEU A 384 10.91 -0.34 6.39
N GLY A 385 11.75 0.55 5.83
CA GLY A 385 11.36 1.95 5.68
C GLY A 385 12.45 2.87 5.12
N GLY A 386 13.72 2.52 5.29
CA GLY A 386 14.83 3.38 4.87
C GLY A 386 14.77 3.78 3.39
N ASN A 387 14.30 2.89 2.53
CA ASN A 387 14.18 3.16 1.10
C ASN A 387 13.09 4.19 0.78
N LEU A 388 11.91 4.10 1.43
CA LEU A 388 10.89 5.12 1.29
C LEU A 388 11.37 6.47 1.82
N LEU A 389 11.98 6.48 3.00
CA LEU A 389 12.47 7.71 3.63
C LEU A 389 13.51 8.43 2.75
N ARG A 390 14.35 7.69 2.03
CA ARG A 390 15.25 8.22 1.01
C ARG A 390 14.51 8.93 -0.11
N VAL A 391 13.44 8.29 -0.64
CA VAL A 391 12.64 8.85 -1.74
C VAL A 391 11.83 10.06 -1.26
N LEU A 392 11.24 10.00 -0.07
CA LEU A 392 10.53 11.13 0.53
C LEU A 392 11.45 12.35 0.63
N LYS A 393 12.64 12.18 1.22
CA LYS A 393 13.63 13.25 1.36
C LYS A 393 14.10 13.81 0.01
N ALA A 394 14.25 12.97 -1.01
CA ALA A 394 14.66 13.40 -2.35
C ALA A 394 13.57 14.20 -3.09
N ASN A 395 12.31 14.03 -2.70
CA ASN A 395 11.18 14.78 -3.26
C ASN A 395 10.96 16.13 -2.58
N GLU A 396 11.33 16.29 -1.32
CA GLU A 396 11.08 17.56 -0.59
C GLU A 396 11.51 18.78 -1.41
N ALA A 397 10.63 19.79 -1.43
CA ALA A 397 10.97 21.09 -2.00
C ALA A 397 12.10 21.73 -1.15
N LYS A 398 13.12 22.21 -1.82
CA LYS A 398 14.24 22.93 -1.17
C LYS A 398 13.84 24.34 -0.82
#